data_7cd1852d450f58a1ebc77dc78af28b84
#
_entry.id   7cd1852d450f58a1ebc77dc78af28b84
#
_cell.length_a   1.000
_cell.length_b   1.000
_cell.length_c   1.000
_cell.angle_alpha   90.00
_cell.angle_beta   90.00
_cell.angle_gamma   90.00
#
_symmetry.space_group_name_H-M   'P 1'
#
loop_
_entity.id
_entity.type
_entity.pdbx_description
1 polymer ?
#
loop_
_entity_poly.entity_id
_entity_poly.type
_entity_poly.pdbx_seq_one_letter_code
_entity_poly.pdbx_strand_id
1 'polypeptide(L)'
;MEAVQETAAAHQEAVPGNEGACRSSPDEEGVLSMPDSCAALKETHQPQVLVETAGLSEKEWLAYRRKGIGGSDVAALLGISPWRTARDLYYDKLNIAAVEDNEENWVALEMGHLLEPLVAKIFQHRTGYKIYQVKKMFQHPKYPWMLADVDYFVELPDGTTAILEIKTTNYNAKDHWWLNGEETVPVYYETQGRHYMAVMNVDRCFFCCLYGNNEEETIIREIRRDEAYEDEMIFLEQHFWENYVLAKTPPPYTEEGNLVIESVRRHTGPADKDAPVVTFDYSLTAKLMRYLQLQEEKKHAEKNSKEIDADMQRLKGALIAEMGKSCKAICQQDGVNYTVTYNPVRKPSIDKDNLDRLKLDHPDIYEQYVTISEFRRFSVKADTKAA
;
A
#
# COMPACT_ATOMS: atom_id res chain seq x y z
N MET A 1 -7.97 -48.62 27.72
CA MET A 1 -8.85 -48.48 28.88
C MET A 1 -9.30 -47.06 28.86
N GLU A 2 -10.46 -46.94 28.29
CA GLU A 2 -11.80 -46.47 28.71
C GLU A 2 -11.83 -44.94 28.80
N ALA A 3 -12.40 -44.21 27.90
CA ALA A 3 -13.83 -44.01 27.55
C ALA A 3 -14.69 -43.58 28.76
N VAL A 4 -15.12 -42.31 28.76
CA VAL A 4 -16.49 -41.93 29.16
C VAL A 4 -16.94 -40.72 28.33
N GLN A 5 -17.97 -40.97 27.52
CA GLN A 5 -18.92 -39.99 27.00
C GLN A 5 -19.91 -39.66 28.12
N GLU A 6 -20.40 -38.42 28.17
CA GLU A 6 -21.77 -38.19 28.59
C GLU A 6 -22.36 -36.93 27.96
N THR A 7 -23.52 -37.15 27.40
CA THR A 7 -24.49 -36.27 26.74
C THR A 7 -25.47 -35.66 27.74
N ALA A 8 -26.02 -34.47 27.45
CA ALA A 8 -27.44 -34.09 27.67
C ALA A 8 -27.59 -32.61 27.39
N ALA A 9 -28.37 -32.17 26.50
CA ALA A 9 -29.81 -32.17 26.24
C ALA A 9 -30.43 -30.76 26.52
N ALA A 10 -31.19 -30.35 25.56
CA ALA A 10 -31.91 -29.12 25.36
C ALA A 10 -32.92 -28.72 26.45
N HIS A 11 -33.14 -27.41 26.60
CA HIS A 11 -34.47 -26.90 26.92
C HIS A 11 -34.76 -25.62 26.09
N GLN A 12 -35.79 -25.74 25.26
CA GLN A 12 -36.57 -24.66 24.68
C GLN A 12 -37.54 -24.15 25.73
N GLU A 13 -37.67 -22.84 25.85
CA GLU A 13 -38.92 -22.19 26.26
C GLU A 13 -39.13 -20.90 25.46
N ALA A 14 -40.39 -20.72 25.05
CA ALA A 14 -40.86 -19.71 24.11
C ALA A 14 -41.69 -18.62 24.82
N VAL A 15 -41.48 -17.38 24.36
CA VAL A 15 -42.44 -16.24 24.12
C VAL A 15 -43.28 -15.73 25.29
N PRO A 16 -43.60 -14.42 25.46
CA PRO A 16 -44.25 -13.61 24.45
C PRO A 16 -43.79 -12.15 24.26
N GLY A 17 -44.22 -11.57 23.15
CA GLY A 17 -43.92 -10.24 22.71
C GLY A 17 -44.55 -9.10 23.50
N ASN A 18 -44.02 -7.93 23.26
CA ASN A 18 -44.76 -6.67 23.44
C ASN A 18 -44.33 -5.62 22.39
N GLU A 19 -45.30 -5.05 21.76
CA GLU A 19 -45.21 -3.93 20.82
C GLU A 19 -44.80 -2.65 21.53
N GLY A 20 -44.04 -1.79 20.90
CA GLY A 20 -43.97 -0.43 21.38
C GLY A 20 -42.79 0.41 20.86
N ALA A 21 -43.12 1.24 19.88
CA ALA A 21 -42.56 2.58 19.64
C ALA A 21 -41.16 2.73 19.02
N CYS A 22 -41.21 3.04 17.75
CA CYS A 22 -40.29 3.83 16.93
C CYS A 22 -39.60 4.97 17.68
N ARG A 23 -38.27 4.95 17.75
CA ARG A 23 -37.44 6.19 17.84
C ARG A 23 -36.24 6.00 16.91
N SER A 24 -36.26 6.80 15.86
CA SER A 24 -35.17 7.02 14.91
C SER A 24 -33.92 7.57 15.62
N SER A 25 -32.81 6.92 15.47
CA SER A 25 -31.49 7.50 15.66
C SER A 25 -30.77 7.55 14.30
N PRO A 26 -30.12 8.68 13.98
CA PRO A 26 -29.44 8.84 12.72
C PRO A 26 -27.95 8.51 12.96
N ASP A 27 -27.43 7.48 12.34
CA ASP A 27 -26.00 7.29 11.99
C ASP A 27 -25.92 6.12 11.01
N GLU A 28 -26.37 6.36 9.76
CA GLU A 28 -26.01 5.50 8.64
C GLU A 28 -24.78 6.11 7.95
N GLU A 29 -23.59 5.63 8.31
CA GLU A 29 -22.47 5.62 7.37
C GLU A 29 -22.94 4.88 6.11
N GLY A 30 -22.98 5.60 4.98
CA GLY A 30 -23.50 5.08 3.73
C GLY A 30 -22.68 3.91 3.24
N VAL A 31 -23.12 2.70 3.56
CA VAL A 31 -22.67 1.48 2.89
C VAL A 31 -23.23 1.55 1.48
N LEU A 32 -22.32 1.71 0.49
CA LEU A 32 -22.64 1.54 -0.92
C LEU A 32 -23.25 0.15 -1.12
N SER A 33 -24.55 0.06 -1.33
CA SER A 33 -25.20 -1.21 -1.63
C SER A 33 -25.07 -1.51 -3.12
N MET A 34 -24.54 -2.69 -3.43
CA MET A 34 -24.57 -3.24 -4.79
C MET A 34 -26.02 -3.49 -5.22
N PRO A 35 -26.39 -3.13 -6.45
CA PRO A 35 -27.70 -3.56 -6.97
C PRO A 35 -27.74 -5.07 -7.07
N ASP A 36 -28.88 -5.70 -6.72
CA ASP A 36 -29.11 -7.14 -6.89
C ASP A 36 -28.84 -7.51 -8.36
N SER A 37 -27.67 -8.07 -8.65
CA SER A 37 -27.31 -8.48 -9.99
C SER A 37 -28.00 -9.76 -10.34
N CYS A 38 -28.99 -9.66 -11.20
CA CYS A 38 -29.42 -10.79 -12.04
C CYS A 38 -28.18 -11.23 -12.83
N ALA A 39 -27.73 -12.48 -12.68
CA ALA A 39 -26.63 -13.05 -13.45
C ALA A 39 -27.04 -13.11 -14.95
N ALA A 40 -26.92 -11.99 -15.63
CA ALA A 40 -26.95 -11.94 -17.07
C ALA A 40 -25.63 -12.50 -17.58
N LEU A 41 -25.65 -13.43 -18.51
CA LEU A 41 -24.49 -13.91 -19.22
C LEU A 41 -23.67 -12.70 -19.68
N LYS A 42 -22.43 -12.60 -19.23
CA LYS A 42 -21.55 -11.48 -19.57
C LYS A 42 -21.42 -11.40 -21.08
N GLU A 43 -21.79 -10.26 -21.65
CA GLU A 43 -21.65 -10.05 -23.09
C GLU A 43 -20.16 -10.10 -23.45
N THR A 44 -19.79 -11.02 -24.33
CA THR A 44 -18.44 -11.07 -24.90
C THR A 44 -18.21 -9.78 -25.69
N HIS A 45 -17.18 -9.03 -25.33
CA HIS A 45 -16.83 -7.80 -26.01
C HIS A 45 -15.42 -7.88 -26.64
N GLN A 46 -15.16 -6.98 -27.57
CA GLN A 46 -13.82 -6.75 -28.11
C GLN A 46 -13.32 -5.39 -27.63
N PRO A 47 -12.09 -5.30 -27.05
CA PRO A 47 -11.52 -4.03 -26.64
C PRO A 47 -11.36 -3.10 -27.84
N GLN A 48 -11.56 -1.81 -27.62
CA GLN A 48 -11.39 -0.79 -28.66
C GLN A 48 -10.00 -0.16 -28.53
N VAL A 49 -9.34 0.10 -29.65
CA VAL A 49 -8.07 0.83 -29.65
C VAL A 49 -8.36 2.31 -29.40
N LEU A 50 -7.83 2.85 -28.30
CA LEU A 50 -7.91 4.28 -28.01
C LEU A 50 -6.84 5.06 -28.79
N VAL A 51 -5.60 4.55 -28.80
CA VAL A 51 -4.47 5.16 -29.49
C VAL A 51 -3.35 4.14 -29.69
N GLU A 52 -2.57 4.32 -30.77
CA GLU A 52 -1.29 3.64 -30.94
C GLU A 52 -0.21 4.32 -30.09
N THR A 53 0.46 3.55 -29.21
CA THR A 53 1.44 4.10 -28.25
C THR A 53 2.85 4.17 -28.85
N ALA A 54 3.10 3.44 -29.94
CA ALA A 54 4.38 3.50 -30.63
C ALA A 54 4.65 4.93 -31.15
N GLY A 55 5.71 5.55 -30.61
CA GLY A 55 6.12 6.90 -31.04
C GLY A 55 5.46 8.06 -30.30
N LEU A 56 4.58 7.81 -29.32
CA LEU A 56 4.12 8.85 -28.41
C LEU A 56 5.27 9.30 -27.49
N SER A 57 5.36 10.60 -27.29
CA SER A 57 6.14 11.13 -26.16
C SER A 57 5.48 10.76 -24.84
N GLU A 58 6.24 10.74 -23.76
CA GLU A 58 5.71 10.50 -22.42
C GLU A 58 4.56 11.44 -22.05
N LYS A 59 4.69 12.71 -22.40
CA LYS A 59 3.64 13.73 -22.19
C LYS A 59 2.33 13.39 -22.94
N GLU A 60 2.42 12.92 -24.17
CA GLU A 60 1.25 12.52 -24.95
C GLU A 60 0.63 11.25 -24.38
N TRP A 61 1.45 10.27 -24.01
CA TRP A 61 1.00 9.04 -23.37
C TRP A 61 0.28 9.33 -22.05
N LEU A 62 0.82 10.17 -21.16
CA LEU A 62 0.17 10.63 -19.94
C LEU A 62 -1.16 11.34 -20.23
N ALA A 63 -1.24 12.16 -21.29
CA ALA A 63 -2.48 12.83 -21.67
C ALA A 63 -3.58 11.84 -22.07
N TYR A 64 -3.23 10.72 -22.72
CA TYR A 64 -4.17 9.64 -23.00
C TYR A 64 -4.57 8.87 -21.75
N ARG A 65 -3.63 8.54 -20.87
CA ARG A 65 -3.91 7.88 -19.59
C ARG A 65 -4.87 8.65 -18.70
N ARG A 66 -4.82 9.99 -18.73
CA ARG A 66 -5.74 10.86 -17.97
C ARG A 66 -7.18 10.84 -18.47
N LYS A 67 -7.46 10.27 -19.63
CA LYS A 67 -8.82 10.14 -20.15
C LYS A 67 -9.64 9.03 -19.48
N GLY A 68 -9.01 8.22 -18.63
CA GLY A 68 -9.66 7.13 -17.92
C GLY A 68 -8.83 6.58 -16.78
N ILE A 69 -9.21 5.44 -16.28
CA ILE A 69 -8.57 4.65 -15.21
C ILE A 69 -7.75 3.55 -15.91
N GLY A 70 -6.44 3.54 -15.72
CA GLY A 70 -5.57 2.44 -16.14
C GLY A 70 -5.41 1.41 -15.03
N GLY A 71 -4.95 0.20 -15.35
CA GLY A 71 -4.82 -0.88 -14.36
C GLY A 71 -3.97 -0.51 -13.13
N SER A 72 -2.87 0.22 -13.30
CA SER A 72 -2.03 0.69 -12.19
C SER A 72 -2.71 1.76 -11.29
N ASP A 73 -3.86 2.31 -11.70
CA ASP A 73 -4.60 3.30 -10.95
C ASP A 73 -5.58 2.66 -9.96
N VAL A 74 -6.00 1.41 -10.24
CA VAL A 74 -7.06 0.71 -9.50
C VAL A 74 -6.71 0.56 -8.02
N ALA A 75 -5.49 0.17 -7.71
CA ALA A 75 -5.06 0.04 -6.31
C ALA A 75 -5.19 1.36 -5.53
N ALA A 76 -4.95 2.51 -6.17
CA ALA A 76 -5.07 3.80 -5.52
C ALA A 76 -6.53 4.17 -5.24
N LEU A 77 -7.44 3.99 -6.21
CA LEU A 77 -8.86 4.28 -6.00
C LEU A 77 -9.51 3.36 -4.98
N LEU A 78 -9.04 2.11 -4.84
CA LEU A 78 -9.49 1.15 -3.83
C LEU A 78 -8.86 1.39 -2.43
N GLY A 79 -7.96 2.36 -2.28
CA GLY A 79 -7.30 2.67 -1.01
C GLY A 79 -6.27 1.63 -0.55
N ILE A 80 -5.82 0.74 -1.44
CA ILE A 80 -4.86 -0.35 -1.14
C ILE A 80 -3.47 -0.14 -1.76
N SER A 81 -3.25 0.98 -2.45
CA SER A 81 -1.94 1.34 -2.99
C SER A 81 -0.98 1.73 -1.85
N PRO A 82 0.25 1.20 -1.82
CA PRO A 82 1.25 1.64 -0.84
C PRO A 82 1.95 2.96 -1.24
N TRP A 83 1.67 3.51 -2.43
CA TRP A 83 2.44 4.64 -2.98
C TRP A 83 1.65 5.94 -3.12
N ARG A 84 0.34 5.86 -3.35
CA ARG A 84 -0.50 7.04 -3.58
C ARG A 84 -1.94 6.81 -3.15
N THR A 85 -2.60 7.89 -2.74
CA THR A 85 -3.99 7.90 -2.33
C THR A 85 -4.95 8.01 -3.53
N ALA A 86 -6.23 7.74 -3.30
CA ALA A 86 -7.29 8.00 -4.29
C ALA A 86 -7.33 9.49 -4.67
N ARG A 87 -6.98 10.38 -3.72
CA ARG A 87 -6.92 11.83 -3.98
C ARG A 87 -5.74 12.22 -4.85
N ASP A 88 -4.58 11.59 -4.71
CA ASP A 88 -3.45 11.77 -5.64
C ASP A 88 -3.84 11.37 -7.07
N LEU A 89 -4.54 10.24 -7.19
CA LEU A 89 -5.07 9.80 -8.48
C LEU A 89 -6.07 10.80 -9.07
N TYR A 90 -6.99 11.32 -8.26
CA TYR A 90 -7.93 12.37 -8.67
C TYR A 90 -7.20 13.61 -9.22
N TYR A 91 -6.16 14.09 -8.55
CA TYR A 91 -5.38 15.23 -9.01
C TYR A 91 -4.66 14.94 -10.32
N ASP A 92 -4.08 13.73 -10.48
CA ASP A 92 -3.47 13.30 -11.75
C ASP A 92 -4.51 13.31 -12.89
N LYS A 93 -5.71 12.72 -12.68
CA LYS A 93 -6.75 12.68 -13.71
C LYS A 93 -7.22 14.06 -14.16
N LEU A 94 -7.22 15.02 -13.25
CA LEU A 94 -7.53 16.42 -13.56
C LEU A 94 -6.32 17.24 -14.06
N ASN A 95 -5.15 16.61 -14.21
CA ASN A 95 -3.90 17.26 -14.58
C ASN A 95 -3.52 18.41 -13.63
N ILE A 96 -3.79 18.22 -12.34
CA ILE A 96 -3.40 19.16 -11.28
C ILE A 96 -2.01 18.73 -10.80
N ALA A 97 -1.01 19.56 -11.07
CA ALA A 97 0.37 19.27 -10.71
C ALA A 97 0.56 19.24 -9.19
N ALA A 98 1.42 18.36 -8.70
CA ALA A 98 1.93 18.42 -7.36
C ALA A 98 2.75 19.70 -7.14
N VAL A 99 2.71 20.27 -5.94
CA VAL A 99 3.51 21.44 -5.56
C VAL A 99 4.94 21.03 -5.21
N GLU A 100 5.08 19.87 -4.57
CA GLU A 100 6.37 19.23 -4.30
C GLU A 100 6.43 17.91 -5.07
N ASP A 101 7.26 17.83 -6.10
CA ASP A 101 7.52 16.60 -6.84
C ASP A 101 8.75 15.94 -6.22
N ASN A 102 8.55 14.82 -5.54
CA ASN A 102 9.66 14.02 -5.01
C ASN A 102 10.13 13.07 -6.11
N GLU A 103 11.16 13.45 -6.85
CA GLU A 103 11.87 12.57 -7.81
C GLU A 103 12.64 11.42 -7.13
N GLU A 104 12.39 11.14 -5.85
CA GLU A 104 13.15 10.16 -5.05
C GLU A 104 13.13 8.73 -5.64
N ASN A 105 12.14 8.40 -6.49
CA ASN A 105 11.96 7.06 -7.06
C ASN A 105 12.29 6.94 -8.57
N TRP A 106 12.88 7.96 -9.19
CA TRP A 106 13.16 7.91 -10.63
C TRP A 106 14.03 6.72 -11.05
N VAL A 107 15.02 6.33 -10.20
CA VAL A 107 15.87 5.16 -10.47
C VAL A 107 15.05 3.87 -10.50
N ALA A 108 14.08 3.68 -9.60
CA ALA A 108 13.25 2.50 -9.57
C ALA A 108 12.33 2.41 -10.80
N LEU A 109 11.81 3.56 -11.26
CA LEU A 109 10.99 3.65 -12.48
C LEU A 109 11.83 3.35 -13.72
N GLU A 110 13.02 3.95 -13.84
CA GLU A 110 13.93 3.71 -14.97
C GLU A 110 14.41 2.26 -15.01
N MET A 111 14.75 1.68 -13.86
CA MET A 111 15.10 0.25 -13.75
C MET A 111 13.94 -0.65 -14.21
N GLY A 112 12.70 -0.30 -13.89
CA GLY A 112 11.52 -1.01 -14.39
C GLY A 112 11.48 -1.04 -15.91
N HIS A 113 11.60 0.12 -16.54
CA HIS A 113 11.59 0.25 -18.01
C HIS A 113 12.76 -0.48 -18.69
N LEU A 114 13.98 -0.33 -18.16
CA LEU A 114 15.17 -0.96 -18.73
C LEU A 114 15.15 -2.48 -18.61
N LEU A 115 14.60 -3.02 -17.51
CA LEU A 115 14.58 -4.46 -17.23
C LEU A 115 13.35 -5.16 -17.84
N GLU A 116 12.29 -4.45 -18.19
CA GLU A 116 11.07 -5.04 -18.75
C GLU A 116 11.35 -6.03 -19.90
N PRO A 117 12.15 -5.69 -20.94
CA PRO A 117 12.45 -6.65 -22.01
C PRO A 117 13.26 -7.86 -21.55
N LEU A 118 14.09 -7.71 -20.53
CA LEU A 118 14.87 -8.82 -19.95
C LEU A 118 13.95 -9.77 -19.19
N VAL A 119 13.07 -9.26 -18.35
CA VAL A 119 12.12 -10.06 -17.56
C VAL A 119 11.15 -10.80 -18.48
N ALA A 120 10.72 -10.17 -19.57
CA ALA A 120 9.93 -10.81 -20.62
C ALA A 120 10.65 -12.02 -21.25
N LYS A 121 11.96 -11.91 -21.53
CA LYS A 121 12.78 -13.02 -22.02
C LYS A 121 12.93 -14.14 -20.98
N ILE A 122 13.08 -13.79 -19.70
CA ILE A 122 13.13 -14.77 -18.61
C ILE A 122 11.81 -15.55 -18.55
N PHE A 123 10.67 -14.85 -18.66
CA PHE A 123 9.37 -15.50 -18.69
C PHE A 123 9.26 -16.50 -19.85
N GLN A 124 9.65 -16.10 -21.08
CA GLN A 124 9.65 -16.99 -22.24
C GLN A 124 10.55 -18.22 -22.02
N HIS A 125 11.77 -18.00 -21.49
CA HIS A 125 12.72 -19.07 -21.25
C HIS A 125 12.20 -20.08 -20.24
N ARG A 126 11.59 -19.61 -19.14
CA ARG A 126 11.11 -20.48 -18.06
C ARG A 126 9.80 -21.19 -18.39
N THR A 127 8.91 -20.56 -19.16
CA THR A 127 7.59 -21.13 -19.47
C THR A 127 7.50 -21.81 -20.82
N GLY A 128 8.37 -21.45 -21.76
CA GLY A 128 8.29 -21.87 -23.15
C GLY A 128 7.14 -21.21 -23.94
N TYR A 129 6.37 -20.33 -23.35
CA TYR A 129 5.26 -19.63 -24.00
C TYR A 129 5.79 -18.56 -24.96
N LYS A 130 5.09 -18.36 -26.06
CA LYS A 130 5.35 -17.22 -26.94
C LYS A 130 4.68 -15.97 -26.39
N ILE A 131 5.42 -14.87 -26.43
CA ILE A 131 4.90 -13.55 -26.02
C ILE A 131 5.10 -12.56 -27.16
N TYR A 132 4.24 -11.53 -27.20
CA TYR A 132 4.33 -10.46 -28.14
C TYR A 132 3.79 -9.15 -27.54
N GLN A 133 4.27 -8.01 -28.02
CA GLN A 133 3.78 -6.69 -27.62
C GLN A 133 2.79 -6.16 -28.65
N VAL A 134 1.78 -5.46 -28.15
CA VAL A 134 0.90 -4.64 -28.97
C VAL A 134 1.01 -3.22 -28.42
N LYS A 135 1.71 -2.36 -29.15
CA LYS A 135 1.96 -0.96 -28.76
C LYS A 135 0.71 -0.11 -28.97
N LYS A 136 -0.34 -0.39 -28.18
CA LYS A 136 -1.64 0.27 -28.24
C LYS A 136 -2.23 0.35 -26.86
N MET A 137 -2.81 1.51 -26.57
CA MET A 137 -3.69 1.65 -25.39
C MET A 137 -5.12 1.29 -25.85
N PHE A 138 -5.77 0.45 -25.04
CA PHE A 138 -7.13 -0.02 -25.29
C PHE A 138 -8.10 0.62 -24.31
N GLN A 139 -9.38 0.63 -24.67
CA GLN A 139 -10.48 1.01 -23.81
C GLN A 139 -11.58 -0.05 -23.85
N HIS A 140 -12.31 -0.19 -22.74
CA HIS A 140 -13.47 -1.07 -22.69
C HIS A 140 -14.63 -0.47 -23.49
N PRO A 141 -15.30 -1.22 -24.39
CA PRO A 141 -16.34 -0.65 -25.26
C PRO A 141 -17.57 -0.12 -24.52
N LYS A 142 -17.95 -0.74 -23.41
CA LYS A 142 -19.09 -0.32 -22.58
C LYS A 142 -18.71 0.71 -21.53
N TYR A 143 -17.47 0.66 -21.04
CA TYR A 143 -16.93 1.54 -20.00
C TYR A 143 -15.70 2.28 -20.55
N PRO A 144 -15.87 3.31 -21.39
CA PRO A 144 -14.76 3.93 -22.13
C PRO A 144 -13.69 4.58 -21.23
N TRP A 145 -14.01 4.77 -19.97
CA TRP A 145 -13.05 5.25 -18.95
C TRP A 145 -12.15 4.14 -18.40
N MET A 146 -12.41 2.86 -18.67
CA MET A 146 -11.49 1.76 -18.35
C MET A 146 -10.46 1.60 -19.46
N LEU A 147 -9.18 1.79 -19.12
CA LEU A 147 -8.06 1.80 -20.08
C LEU A 147 -7.07 0.68 -19.78
N ALA A 148 -6.54 0.04 -20.81
CA ALA A 148 -5.47 -0.93 -20.69
C ALA A 148 -4.30 -0.61 -21.60
N ASP A 149 -3.10 -0.58 -21.05
CA ASP A 149 -1.80 -0.54 -21.74
C ASP A 149 -1.00 -1.74 -21.24
N VAL A 150 -1.08 -2.84 -21.98
CA VAL A 150 -0.60 -4.17 -21.56
C VAL A 150 0.87 -4.32 -21.96
N ASP A 151 1.72 -4.77 -21.05
CA ASP A 151 3.15 -4.96 -21.31
C ASP A 151 3.37 -5.98 -22.43
N TYR A 152 2.81 -7.20 -22.25
CA TYR A 152 2.90 -8.28 -23.23
C TYR A 152 1.62 -9.12 -23.24
N PHE A 153 1.37 -9.77 -24.38
CA PHE A 153 0.40 -10.85 -24.54
C PHE A 153 1.11 -12.21 -24.60
N VAL A 154 0.46 -13.23 -24.09
CA VAL A 154 0.93 -14.62 -24.10
C VAL A 154 0.05 -15.47 -25.00
N GLU A 155 0.66 -16.18 -25.95
CA GLU A 155 -0.03 -17.20 -26.76
C GLU A 155 -0.02 -18.53 -26.01
N LEU A 156 -1.17 -19.00 -25.55
CA LEU A 156 -1.28 -20.23 -24.81
C LEU A 156 -1.40 -21.46 -25.71
N PRO A 157 -1.02 -22.67 -25.25
CA PRO A 157 -1.06 -23.91 -26.04
C PRO A 157 -2.46 -24.29 -26.55
N ASP A 158 -3.51 -23.84 -25.86
CA ASP A 158 -4.92 -24.04 -26.25
C ASP A 158 -5.43 -23.03 -27.30
N GLY A 159 -4.56 -22.15 -27.76
CA GLY A 159 -4.86 -21.09 -28.73
C GLY A 159 -5.51 -19.84 -28.14
N THR A 160 -5.72 -19.80 -26.84
CA THR A 160 -6.21 -18.59 -26.16
C THR A 160 -5.06 -17.60 -25.89
N THR A 161 -5.43 -16.35 -25.59
CA THR A 161 -4.48 -15.28 -25.26
C THR A 161 -4.60 -14.95 -23.79
N ALA A 162 -3.46 -14.74 -23.12
CA ALA A 162 -3.37 -14.21 -21.77
C ALA A 162 -2.58 -12.90 -21.75
N ILE A 163 -2.64 -12.18 -20.63
CA ILE A 163 -1.82 -11.01 -20.35
C ILE A 163 -0.56 -11.44 -19.61
N LEU A 164 0.56 -10.78 -19.88
CA LEU A 164 1.77 -10.84 -19.06
C LEU A 164 2.09 -9.43 -18.58
N GLU A 165 2.07 -9.26 -17.29
CA GLU A 165 2.45 -8.04 -16.58
C GLU A 165 3.84 -8.21 -15.97
N ILE A 166 4.75 -7.32 -16.32
CA ILE A 166 6.13 -7.34 -15.85
C ILE A 166 6.28 -6.49 -14.58
N LYS A 167 6.99 -7.03 -13.61
CA LYS A 167 7.32 -6.30 -12.38
C LYS A 167 8.80 -6.44 -12.05
N THR A 168 9.34 -5.41 -11.43
CA THR A 168 10.64 -5.44 -10.80
C THR A 168 10.51 -5.00 -9.35
N THR A 169 11.26 -5.62 -8.46
CA THR A 169 11.27 -5.26 -7.04
C THR A 169 12.66 -5.50 -6.46
N ASN A 170 12.85 -5.19 -5.20
CA ASN A 170 14.08 -5.52 -4.49
C ASN A 170 13.91 -6.76 -3.62
N TYR A 171 15.02 -7.33 -3.19
CA TYR A 171 15.05 -8.55 -2.38
C TYR A 171 14.23 -8.45 -1.08
N ASN A 172 14.16 -7.27 -0.47
CA ASN A 172 13.42 -7.08 0.79
C ASN A 172 11.89 -7.08 0.58
N ALA A 173 11.42 -6.78 -0.62
CA ALA A 173 9.99 -6.73 -0.94
C ALA A 173 9.48 -8.03 -1.59
N LYS A 174 10.35 -9.02 -1.84
CA LYS A 174 9.96 -10.30 -2.44
C LYS A 174 8.90 -11.04 -1.62
N ASP A 175 8.93 -10.92 -0.28
CA ASP A 175 8.04 -11.63 0.63
C ASP A 175 6.56 -11.20 0.49
N HIS A 176 6.28 -10.06 -0.16
CA HIS A 176 4.92 -9.66 -0.52
C HIS A 176 4.23 -10.60 -1.53
N TRP A 177 5.02 -11.47 -2.19
CA TRP A 177 4.52 -12.48 -3.13
C TRP A 177 4.15 -13.82 -2.46
N TRP A 178 4.11 -13.83 -1.12
CA TRP A 178 3.63 -14.93 -0.30
C TRP A 178 2.72 -14.39 0.81
N LEU A 179 1.61 -15.08 1.04
CA LEU A 179 0.69 -14.81 2.15
C LEU A 179 0.53 -16.08 2.98
N ASN A 180 0.91 -16.05 4.25
CA ASN A 180 0.85 -17.20 5.15
C ASN A 180 1.59 -18.45 4.63
N GLY A 181 2.64 -18.26 3.84
CA GLY A 181 3.42 -19.33 3.20
C GLY A 181 2.86 -19.82 1.86
N GLU A 182 1.71 -19.33 1.43
CA GLU A 182 1.15 -19.58 0.12
C GLU A 182 1.60 -18.57 -0.92
N GLU A 183 1.79 -19.03 -2.15
CA GLU A 183 2.15 -18.20 -3.28
C GLU A 183 0.99 -17.27 -3.68
N THR A 184 1.25 -15.96 -3.77
CA THR A 184 0.22 -14.97 -4.11
C THR A 184 0.79 -13.89 -5.03
N VAL A 185 -0.09 -13.10 -5.62
CA VAL A 185 0.23 -11.79 -6.21
C VAL A 185 -0.10 -10.72 -5.18
N PRO A 186 0.80 -9.74 -4.93
CA PRO A 186 0.45 -8.61 -4.07
C PRO A 186 -0.86 -7.96 -4.53
N VAL A 187 -1.80 -7.73 -3.61
CA VAL A 187 -3.16 -7.28 -3.92
C VAL A 187 -3.19 -6.00 -4.77
N TYR A 188 -2.24 -5.09 -4.57
CA TYR A 188 -2.12 -3.86 -5.35
C TYR A 188 -1.62 -4.08 -6.79
N TYR A 189 -1.01 -5.22 -7.12
CA TYR A 189 -0.71 -5.66 -8.48
C TYR A 189 -1.84 -6.52 -9.05
N GLU A 190 -2.43 -7.37 -8.22
CA GLU A 190 -3.54 -8.23 -8.62
C GLU A 190 -4.69 -7.43 -9.22
N THR A 191 -5.08 -6.30 -8.59
CA THR A 191 -6.10 -5.39 -9.11
C THR A 191 -5.80 -4.88 -10.52
N GLN A 192 -4.53 -4.60 -10.83
CA GLN A 192 -4.11 -4.19 -12.17
C GLN A 192 -4.38 -5.29 -13.21
N GLY A 193 -3.98 -6.53 -12.90
CA GLY A 193 -4.22 -7.66 -13.80
C GLY A 193 -5.71 -7.96 -14.02
N ARG A 194 -6.52 -7.85 -12.97
CA ARG A 194 -7.97 -8.03 -13.05
C ARG A 194 -8.63 -6.96 -13.90
N HIS A 195 -8.23 -5.69 -13.74
CA HIS A 195 -8.68 -4.60 -14.58
C HIS A 195 -8.33 -4.83 -16.06
N TYR A 196 -7.10 -5.26 -16.32
CA TYR A 196 -6.69 -5.55 -17.69
C TYR A 196 -7.45 -6.74 -18.30
N MET A 197 -7.70 -7.81 -17.52
CA MET A 197 -8.54 -8.91 -17.98
C MET A 197 -9.96 -8.44 -18.33
N ALA A 198 -10.54 -7.55 -17.54
CA ALA A 198 -11.84 -6.95 -17.79
C ALA A 198 -11.85 -6.15 -19.09
N VAL A 199 -10.90 -5.24 -19.29
CA VAL A 199 -10.82 -4.41 -20.50
C VAL A 199 -10.58 -5.23 -21.75
N MET A 200 -9.63 -6.18 -21.67
CA MET A 200 -9.19 -6.99 -22.82
C MET A 200 -10.07 -8.21 -23.09
N ASN A 201 -11.00 -8.53 -22.20
CA ASN A 201 -11.87 -9.71 -22.25
C ASN A 201 -11.07 -11.00 -22.38
N VAL A 202 -10.08 -11.19 -21.51
CA VAL A 202 -9.26 -12.40 -21.43
C VAL A 202 -9.35 -13.02 -20.03
N ASP A 203 -9.10 -14.33 -19.93
CA ASP A 203 -9.38 -15.09 -18.70
C ASP A 203 -8.17 -15.28 -17.80
N ARG A 204 -6.97 -14.92 -18.27
CA ARG A 204 -5.72 -15.21 -17.56
C ARG A 204 -4.76 -14.03 -17.63
N CYS A 205 -4.12 -13.76 -16.49
CA CYS A 205 -3.02 -12.80 -16.40
C CYS A 205 -1.86 -13.44 -15.63
N PHE A 206 -0.68 -13.39 -16.25
CA PHE A 206 0.58 -13.76 -15.62
C PHE A 206 1.29 -12.52 -15.10
N PHE A 207 1.91 -12.67 -13.94
CA PHE A 207 2.86 -11.70 -13.41
C PHE A 207 4.24 -12.34 -13.42
N CYS A 208 5.21 -11.63 -13.95
CA CYS A 208 6.61 -12.02 -13.89
C CYS A 208 7.40 -10.92 -13.19
N CYS A 209 7.91 -11.21 -12.00
CA CYS A 209 8.61 -10.24 -11.15
C CYS A 209 10.05 -10.65 -10.92
N LEU A 210 11.00 -9.81 -11.34
CA LEU A 210 12.41 -9.95 -11.02
C LEU A 210 12.72 -9.18 -9.73
N TYR A 211 13.32 -9.85 -8.71
CA TYR A 211 13.69 -9.24 -7.44
C TYR A 211 15.21 -9.21 -7.16
N GLY A 212 16.00 -9.64 -8.11
CA GLY A 212 17.45 -9.68 -8.01
C GLY A 212 18.16 -9.53 -9.36
N ASN A 213 19.27 -10.21 -9.56
CA ASN A 213 20.12 -10.05 -10.73
C ASN A 213 20.43 -11.35 -11.51
N ASN A 214 19.71 -12.43 -11.20
CA ASN A 214 19.80 -13.70 -11.90
C ASN A 214 18.41 -14.30 -12.16
N GLU A 215 18.34 -15.29 -13.04
CA GLU A 215 17.08 -15.92 -13.46
C GLU A 215 16.34 -16.62 -12.31
N GLU A 216 17.06 -17.18 -11.34
CA GLU A 216 16.48 -17.84 -10.17
C GLU A 216 15.74 -16.85 -9.25
N GLU A 217 16.08 -15.56 -9.33
CA GLU A 217 15.48 -14.48 -8.56
C GLU A 217 14.26 -13.87 -9.29
N THR A 218 13.47 -14.75 -9.92
CA THR A 218 12.25 -14.40 -10.65
C THR A 218 11.05 -15.18 -10.12
N ILE A 219 9.97 -14.47 -9.85
CA ILE A 219 8.68 -15.00 -9.43
C ILE A 219 7.73 -14.97 -10.63
N ILE A 220 7.07 -16.07 -10.92
CA ILE A 220 6.01 -16.14 -11.92
C ILE A 220 4.72 -16.57 -11.19
N ARG A 221 3.64 -15.82 -11.37
CA ARG A 221 2.31 -16.09 -10.81
C ARG A 221 1.25 -15.97 -11.88
N GLU A 222 0.23 -16.76 -11.78
CA GLU A 222 -0.96 -16.69 -12.64
C GLU A 222 -2.17 -16.33 -11.80
N ILE A 223 -3.00 -15.42 -12.29
CA ILE A 223 -4.35 -15.20 -11.79
C ILE A 223 -5.34 -15.48 -12.90
N ARG A 224 -6.52 -15.95 -12.51
CA ARG A 224 -7.63 -16.22 -13.41
C ARG A 224 -8.74 -15.23 -13.19
N ARG A 225 -9.53 -14.99 -14.23
CA ARG A 225 -10.70 -14.14 -14.18
C ARG A 225 -11.64 -14.58 -13.07
N ASP A 226 -12.17 -13.61 -12.35
CA ASP A 226 -13.20 -13.75 -11.34
C ASP A 226 -14.27 -12.70 -11.63
N GLU A 227 -15.40 -13.15 -12.13
CA GLU A 227 -16.48 -12.28 -12.59
C GLU A 227 -17.10 -11.48 -11.44
N ALA A 228 -17.24 -12.09 -10.26
CA ALA A 228 -17.79 -11.40 -9.10
C ALA A 228 -16.87 -10.25 -8.64
N TYR A 229 -15.57 -10.52 -8.57
CA TYR A 229 -14.57 -9.50 -8.28
C TYR A 229 -14.57 -8.39 -9.35
N GLU A 230 -14.67 -8.76 -10.61
CA GLU A 230 -14.68 -7.83 -11.75
C GLU A 230 -15.88 -6.88 -11.68
N ASP A 231 -17.08 -7.40 -11.39
CA ASP A 231 -18.28 -6.58 -11.28
C ASP A 231 -18.19 -5.57 -10.13
N GLU A 232 -17.67 -5.98 -8.96
CA GLU A 232 -17.43 -5.10 -7.83
C GLU A 232 -16.38 -4.05 -8.15
N MET A 233 -15.27 -4.44 -8.76
CA MET A 233 -14.20 -3.53 -9.18
C MET A 233 -14.71 -2.48 -10.17
N ILE A 234 -15.45 -2.89 -11.20
CA ILE A 234 -16.04 -1.97 -12.20
C ILE A 234 -16.99 -0.98 -11.52
N PHE A 235 -17.82 -1.45 -10.57
CA PHE A 235 -18.70 -0.57 -9.80
C PHE A 235 -17.94 0.50 -9.03
N LEU A 236 -16.86 0.12 -8.33
CA LEU A 236 -16.04 1.05 -7.55
C LEU A 236 -15.25 2.02 -8.45
N GLU A 237 -14.75 1.55 -9.58
CA GLU A 237 -14.10 2.38 -10.59
C GLU A 237 -15.06 3.39 -11.20
N GLN A 238 -16.29 2.96 -11.56
CA GLN A 238 -17.33 3.84 -12.07
C GLN A 238 -17.70 4.90 -11.03
N HIS A 239 -17.89 4.47 -9.77
CA HIS A 239 -18.17 5.41 -8.69
C HIS A 239 -17.07 6.48 -8.55
N PHE A 240 -15.80 6.06 -8.58
CA PHE A 240 -14.68 6.99 -8.51
C PHE A 240 -14.68 7.96 -9.71
N TRP A 241 -14.86 7.43 -10.92
CA TRP A 241 -14.82 8.23 -12.13
C TRP A 241 -15.94 9.27 -12.16
N GLU A 242 -17.17 8.87 -11.91
CA GLU A 242 -18.35 9.73 -12.02
C GLU A 242 -18.46 10.74 -10.86
N ASN A 243 -18.29 10.25 -9.60
CA ASN A 243 -18.57 11.08 -8.42
C ASN A 243 -17.38 11.94 -7.99
N TYR A 244 -16.16 11.60 -8.42
CA TYR A 244 -15.01 12.42 -8.08
C TYR A 244 -14.40 13.08 -9.30
N VAL A 245 -13.98 12.33 -10.33
CA VAL A 245 -13.25 12.91 -11.46
C VAL A 245 -14.17 13.81 -12.30
N LEU A 246 -15.30 13.28 -12.80
CA LEU A 246 -16.25 14.07 -13.61
C LEU A 246 -16.95 15.14 -12.80
N ALA A 247 -17.30 14.85 -11.56
CA ALA A 247 -17.92 15.82 -10.64
C ALA A 247 -16.94 16.89 -10.14
N LYS A 248 -15.63 16.73 -10.38
CA LYS A 248 -14.57 17.60 -9.88
C LYS A 248 -14.61 17.78 -8.37
N THR A 249 -14.95 16.72 -7.66
CA THR A 249 -15.02 16.69 -6.20
C THR A 249 -13.92 15.77 -5.67
N PRO A 250 -12.97 16.23 -4.86
CA PRO A 250 -11.88 15.38 -4.39
C PRO A 250 -12.42 14.28 -3.45
N PRO A 251 -11.98 13.02 -3.61
CA PRO A 251 -12.37 11.92 -2.73
C PRO A 251 -11.87 12.16 -1.30
N PRO A 252 -12.54 11.61 -0.27
CA PRO A 252 -12.05 11.65 1.09
C PRO A 252 -10.73 10.84 1.20
N TYR A 253 -9.92 11.15 2.21
CA TYR A 253 -8.79 10.33 2.58
C TYR A 253 -9.28 9.15 3.43
N THR A 254 -9.00 7.94 3.00
CA THR A 254 -9.37 6.68 3.69
C THR A 254 -8.17 5.77 3.94
N GLU A 255 -7.03 6.13 3.39
CA GLU A 255 -5.80 5.35 3.41
C GLU A 255 -5.04 5.50 4.74
N GLU A 256 -3.94 4.76 4.86
CA GLU A 256 -3.04 4.81 6.03
C GLU A 256 -2.49 6.22 6.25
N GLY A 257 -2.41 6.63 7.52
CA GLY A 257 -2.17 8.01 7.92
C GLY A 257 -0.88 8.63 7.39
N ASN A 258 0.21 7.86 7.25
CA ASN A 258 1.46 8.36 6.69
C ASN A 258 1.32 8.68 5.20
N LEU A 259 0.67 7.81 4.44
CA LEU A 259 0.39 8.04 3.02
C LEU A 259 -0.49 9.27 2.81
N VAL A 260 -1.50 9.47 3.68
CA VAL A 260 -2.34 10.68 3.68
C VAL A 260 -1.51 11.94 3.96
N ILE A 261 -0.61 11.91 4.95
CA ILE A 261 0.26 13.04 5.28
C ILE A 261 1.17 13.40 4.09
N GLU A 262 1.74 12.39 3.42
CA GLU A 262 2.56 12.59 2.22
C GLU A 262 1.75 13.16 1.06
N SER A 263 0.53 12.66 0.82
CA SER A 263 -0.38 13.21 -0.20
C SER A 263 -0.72 14.68 0.07
N VAL A 264 -1.07 15.01 1.32
CA VAL A 264 -1.32 16.41 1.72
C VAL A 264 -0.09 17.28 1.46
N ARG A 265 1.10 16.82 1.83
CA ARG A 265 2.35 17.56 1.62
C ARG A 265 2.60 17.82 0.13
N ARG A 266 2.47 16.80 -0.71
CA ARG A 266 2.64 16.92 -2.18
C ARG A 266 1.74 17.99 -2.80
N HIS A 267 0.50 18.14 -2.34
CA HIS A 267 -0.49 18.99 -2.98
C HIS A 267 -0.76 20.33 -2.31
N THR A 268 -0.37 20.50 -1.02
CA THR A 268 -0.54 21.78 -0.31
C THR A 268 0.75 22.61 -0.26
N GLY A 269 1.90 22.01 -0.53
CA GLY A 269 3.20 22.67 -0.45
C GLY A 269 3.62 23.06 0.97
N PRO A 270 4.62 23.96 1.10
CA PRO A 270 5.15 24.39 2.38
C PRO A 270 4.11 25.11 3.23
N ALA A 271 4.26 25.05 4.57
CA ALA A 271 3.35 25.72 5.48
C ALA A 271 3.48 27.24 5.36
N ASP A 272 2.34 27.92 5.22
CA ASP A 272 2.25 29.37 5.30
C ASP A 272 1.94 29.79 6.75
N LYS A 273 2.86 30.56 7.37
CA LYS A 273 2.72 31.04 8.75
C LYS A 273 1.66 32.13 8.90
N ASP A 274 1.33 32.80 7.81
CA ASP A 274 0.36 33.90 7.76
C ASP A 274 -1.03 33.45 7.31
N ALA A 275 -1.19 32.14 7.01
CA ALA A 275 -2.46 31.56 6.67
C ALA A 275 -3.48 31.71 7.83
N PRO A 276 -4.76 31.96 7.54
CA PRO A 276 -5.78 32.14 8.56
C PRO A 276 -5.97 30.88 9.41
N VAL A 277 -6.30 31.08 10.68
CA VAL A 277 -6.60 29.99 11.62
C VAL A 277 -7.87 29.24 11.16
N VAL A 278 -7.77 27.92 11.08
CA VAL A 278 -8.89 27.04 10.73
C VAL A 278 -9.60 26.56 11.99
N THR A 279 -10.92 26.66 12.03
CA THR A 279 -11.76 26.11 13.10
C THR A 279 -12.31 24.77 12.67
N PHE A 280 -12.09 23.74 13.47
CA PHE A 280 -12.61 22.41 13.20
C PHE A 280 -14.11 22.34 13.51
N ASP A 281 -14.84 21.64 12.67
CA ASP A 281 -16.23 21.28 12.91
C ASP A 281 -16.38 20.19 13.98
N TYR A 282 -17.62 19.77 14.26
CA TYR A 282 -17.89 18.73 15.26
C TYR A 282 -17.24 17.38 14.89
N SER A 283 -17.26 16.99 13.62
CA SER A 283 -16.70 15.72 13.15
C SER A 283 -15.17 15.68 13.35
N LEU A 284 -14.48 16.73 12.96
CA LEU A 284 -13.03 16.84 13.16
C LEU A 284 -12.67 16.98 14.64
N THR A 285 -13.50 17.65 15.43
CA THR A 285 -13.33 17.73 16.88
C THR A 285 -13.44 16.34 17.52
N ALA A 286 -14.39 15.50 17.09
CA ALA A 286 -14.51 14.12 17.58
C ALA A 286 -13.26 13.29 17.26
N LYS A 287 -12.72 13.42 16.04
CA LYS A 287 -11.44 12.77 15.65
C LYS A 287 -10.26 13.26 16.51
N LEU A 288 -10.21 14.54 16.84
CA LEU A 288 -9.21 15.10 17.74
C LEU A 288 -9.33 14.51 19.16
N MET A 289 -10.54 14.38 19.70
CA MET A 289 -10.76 13.76 21.02
C MET A 289 -10.31 12.29 21.03
N ARG A 290 -10.62 11.54 19.98
CA ARG A 290 -10.13 10.15 19.86
C ARG A 290 -8.60 10.07 19.75
N TYR A 291 -7.98 10.98 19.00
CA TYR A 291 -6.51 11.07 18.91
C TYR A 291 -5.88 11.31 20.28
N LEU A 292 -6.42 12.25 21.08
CA LEU A 292 -5.94 12.53 22.43
C LEU A 292 -6.10 11.34 23.36
N GLN A 293 -7.22 10.62 23.27
CA GLN A 293 -7.44 9.39 24.02
C GLN A 293 -6.37 8.33 23.66
N LEU A 294 -6.12 8.12 22.37
CA LEU A 294 -5.08 7.18 21.91
C LEU A 294 -3.67 7.59 22.38
N GLN A 295 -3.37 8.88 22.46
CA GLN A 295 -2.13 9.37 23.02
C GLN A 295 -1.94 8.97 24.49
N GLU A 296 -3.00 9.07 25.31
CA GLU A 296 -2.92 8.63 26.73
C GLU A 296 -2.83 7.12 26.84
N GLU A 297 -3.58 6.34 26.04
CA GLU A 297 -3.46 4.88 25.97
C GLU A 297 -2.03 4.47 25.63
N LYS A 298 -1.43 5.09 24.59
CA LYS A 298 -0.03 4.85 24.18
C LYS A 298 0.96 5.18 25.31
N LYS A 299 0.78 6.30 25.99
CA LYS A 299 1.64 6.74 27.10
C LYS A 299 1.60 5.74 28.27
N HIS A 300 0.42 5.18 28.57
CA HIS A 300 0.29 4.12 29.58
C HIS A 300 1.01 2.85 29.16
N ALA A 301 0.87 2.42 27.90
CA ALA A 301 1.57 1.26 27.36
C ALA A 301 3.10 1.45 27.37
N GLU A 302 3.58 2.64 27.00
CA GLU A 302 5.01 2.99 27.05
C GLU A 302 5.57 3.02 28.47
N LYS A 303 4.77 3.43 29.47
CA LYS A 303 5.16 3.37 30.87
C LYS A 303 5.37 1.94 31.33
N ASN A 304 4.42 1.05 31.02
CA ASN A 304 4.54 -0.37 31.32
C ASN A 304 5.76 -1.00 30.62
N SER A 305 6.00 -0.64 29.36
CA SER A 305 7.20 -1.07 28.63
C SER A 305 8.49 -0.62 29.31
N LYS A 306 8.56 0.63 29.78
CA LYS A 306 9.73 1.15 30.49
C LYS A 306 9.99 0.43 31.83
N GLU A 307 8.94 0.03 32.55
CA GLU A 307 9.08 -0.76 33.79
C GLU A 307 9.67 -2.14 33.47
N ILE A 308 9.17 -2.81 32.43
CA ILE A 308 9.72 -4.07 31.91
C ILE A 308 11.17 -3.90 31.46
N ASP A 309 11.48 -2.84 30.70
CA ASP A 309 12.84 -2.53 30.26
C ASP A 309 13.79 -2.31 31.45
N ALA A 310 13.34 -1.61 32.49
CA ALA A 310 14.12 -1.39 33.70
C ALA A 310 14.44 -2.72 34.40
N ASP A 311 13.47 -3.63 34.55
CA ASP A 311 13.67 -4.96 35.10
C ASP A 311 14.61 -5.81 34.23
N MET A 312 14.45 -5.79 32.93
CA MET A 312 15.37 -6.44 31.98
C MET A 312 16.80 -5.89 32.12
N GLN A 313 16.98 -4.57 32.24
CA GLN A 313 18.30 -3.97 32.44
C GLN A 313 18.90 -4.34 33.78
N ARG A 314 18.10 -4.44 34.85
CA ARG A 314 18.55 -4.91 36.15
C ARG A 314 19.07 -6.35 36.10
N LEU A 315 18.31 -7.26 35.46
CA LEU A 315 18.71 -8.66 35.28
C LEU A 315 19.96 -8.78 34.39
N LYS A 316 19.98 -8.03 33.27
CA LYS A 316 21.14 -7.94 32.40
C LYS A 316 22.39 -7.46 33.14
N GLY A 317 22.24 -6.44 33.97
CA GLY A 317 23.34 -5.94 34.81
C GLY A 317 23.91 -7.00 35.71
N ALA A 318 23.05 -7.81 36.39
CA ALA A 318 23.47 -8.92 37.23
C ALA A 318 24.24 -9.99 36.43
N LEU A 319 23.73 -10.36 35.26
CA LEU A 319 24.42 -11.32 34.38
C LEU A 319 25.79 -10.82 33.92
N ILE A 320 25.90 -9.56 33.49
CA ILE A 320 27.16 -8.95 33.08
C ILE A 320 28.16 -8.87 34.27
N ALA A 321 27.71 -8.55 35.47
CA ALA A 321 28.54 -8.50 36.63
C ALA A 321 29.17 -9.88 36.90
N GLU A 322 28.41 -10.95 36.74
CA GLU A 322 28.88 -12.34 36.95
C GLU A 322 29.83 -12.77 35.81
N MET A 323 29.61 -12.27 34.57
CA MET A 323 30.53 -12.53 33.46
C MET A 323 31.91 -11.88 33.67
N GLY A 324 32.00 -10.80 34.40
CA GLY A 324 33.25 -10.09 34.65
C GLY A 324 33.95 -9.63 33.36
N LYS A 325 35.13 -10.15 33.08
CA LYS A 325 35.88 -9.86 31.83
C LYS A 325 35.55 -10.79 30.66
N SER A 326 34.70 -11.79 30.86
CA SER A 326 34.36 -12.77 29.83
C SER A 326 33.39 -12.18 28.81
N CYS A 327 33.68 -12.40 27.53
CA CYS A 327 32.80 -12.04 26.44
C CYS A 327 31.69 -13.08 26.19
N LYS A 328 31.76 -14.25 26.84
CA LYS A 328 30.82 -15.34 26.64
C LYS A 328 30.56 -16.08 27.95
N ALA A 329 29.29 -16.39 28.23
CA ALA A 329 28.83 -17.28 29.28
C ALA A 329 27.86 -18.32 28.71
N ILE A 330 27.75 -19.47 29.39
CA ILE A 330 26.84 -20.54 29.00
C ILE A 330 26.06 -21.01 30.24
N CYS A 331 24.81 -21.41 30.04
CA CYS A 331 24.01 -22.11 31.03
C CYS A 331 23.08 -23.11 30.36
N GLN A 332 22.51 -24.01 31.16
CA GLN A 332 21.54 -25.00 30.69
C GLN A 332 20.30 -24.94 31.59
N GLN A 333 19.13 -24.94 30.96
CA GLN A 333 17.83 -25.01 31.59
C GLN A 333 16.91 -25.90 30.79
N ASP A 334 16.25 -26.87 31.43
CA ASP A 334 15.26 -27.78 30.80
C ASP A 334 15.75 -28.46 29.49
N GLY A 335 17.06 -28.86 29.49
CA GLY A 335 17.69 -29.50 28.33
C GLY A 335 18.13 -28.55 27.21
N VAL A 336 17.86 -27.24 27.32
CA VAL A 336 18.26 -26.20 26.36
C VAL A 336 19.55 -25.54 26.85
N ASN A 337 20.55 -25.45 25.97
CA ASN A 337 21.80 -24.74 26.21
C ASN A 337 21.66 -23.28 25.77
N TYR A 338 21.92 -22.36 26.67
CA TYR A 338 21.93 -20.92 26.40
C TYR A 338 23.35 -20.40 26.37
N THR A 339 23.62 -19.51 25.39
CA THR A 339 24.88 -18.79 25.30
C THR A 339 24.61 -17.29 25.40
N VAL A 340 25.23 -16.66 26.39
CA VAL A 340 25.19 -15.20 26.56
C VAL A 340 26.49 -14.62 26.03
N THR A 341 26.43 -13.55 25.23
CA THR A 341 27.59 -12.85 24.73
C THR A 341 27.53 -11.35 25.08
N TYR A 342 28.67 -10.81 25.50
CA TYR A 342 28.84 -9.39 25.78
C TYR A 342 30.15 -8.91 25.19
N ASN A 343 30.13 -8.63 23.87
CA ASN A 343 31.31 -8.29 23.08
C ASN A 343 31.51 -6.78 23.00
N PRO A 344 32.76 -6.29 22.93
CA PRO A 344 33.01 -4.86 22.68
C PRO A 344 32.60 -4.49 21.25
N VAL A 345 31.86 -3.39 21.12
CA VAL A 345 31.47 -2.82 19.83
C VAL A 345 32.09 -1.43 19.73
N ARG A 346 32.76 -1.16 18.57
CA ARG A 346 33.29 0.16 18.26
C ARG A 346 32.43 0.78 17.14
N LYS A 347 31.83 1.92 17.43
CA LYS A 347 31.03 2.68 16.44
C LYS A 347 31.61 4.11 16.38
N PRO A 348 32.05 4.57 15.19
CA PRO A 348 32.42 5.97 15.01
C PRO A 348 31.16 6.84 15.16
N SER A 349 31.30 7.99 15.80
CA SER A 349 30.24 8.99 15.93
C SER A 349 30.86 10.37 16.07
N ILE A 350 30.14 11.39 15.65
CA ILE A 350 30.44 12.80 15.91
C ILE A 350 29.37 13.31 16.89
N ASP A 351 29.82 13.96 17.97
CA ASP A 351 28.92 14.64 18.90
C ASP A 351 28.51 16.03 18.39
N LYS A 352 27.48 16.61 19.03
CA LYS A 352 26.91 17.89 18.60
C LYS A 352 27.93 19.02 18.64
N ASP A 353 28.75 19.08 19.66
CA ASP A 353 29.74 20.18 19.85
C ASP A 353 30.82 20.10 18.77
N ASN A 354 31.28 18.91 18.43
CA ASN A 354 32.19 18.68 17.31
C ASN A 354 31.55 18.93 15.94
N LEU A 355 30.26 18.66 15.79
CA LEU A 355 29.51 18.98 14.57
C LEU A 355 29.36 20.51 14.40
N ASP A 356 29.05 21.23 15.48
CA ASP A 356 28.96 22.69 15.49
C ASP A 356 30.36 23.35 15.22
N ARG A 357 31.42 22.75 15.75
CA ARG A 357 32.79 23.15 15.42
C ARG A 357 33.15 22.89 13.97
N LEU A 358 32.80 21.74 13.42
CA LEU A 358 33.00 21.42 12.01
C LEU A 358 32.32 22.45 11.10
N LYS A 359 31.12 22.91 11.46
CA LYS A 359 30.42 23.97 10.73
C LYS A 359 31.15 25.32 10.75
N LEU A 360 31.82 25.64 11.87
CA LEU A 360 32.55 26.90 12.02
C LEU A 360 33.93 26.83 11.39
N ASP A 361 34.66 25.74 11.62
CA ASP A 361 36.06 25.61 11.23
C ASP A 361 36.22 25.14 9.77
N HIS A 362 35.26 24.37 9.25
CA HIS A 362 35.28 23.77 7.92
C HIS A 362 33.89 23.79 7.28
N PRO A 363 33.34 24.98 6.96
CA PRO A 363 31.98 25.12 6.42
C PRO A 363 31.78 24.39 5.09
N ASP A 364 32.78 24.33 4.24
CA ASP A 364 32.80 23.61 2.98
C ASP A 364 32.61 22.10 3.16
N ILE A 365 33.28 21.50 4.14
CA ILE A 365 33.12 20.09 4.49
C ILE A 365 31.75 19.86 5.13
N TYR A 366 31.31 20.78 6.01
CA TYR A 366 29.98 20.66 6.62
C TYR A 366 28.87 20.66 5.56
N GLU A 367 28.88 21.61 4.62
CA GLU A 367 27.89 21.70 3.54
C GLU A 367 27.91 20.48 2.60
N GLN A 368 29.07 19.87 2.38
CA GLN A 368 29.21 18.68 1.54
C GLN A 368 28.61 17.42 2.19
N TYR A 369 28.68 17.27 3.52
CA TYR A 369 28.34 16.01 4.21
C TYR A 369 27.16 16.10 5.18
N VAL A 370 26.64 17.30 5.47
CA VAL A 370 25.52 17.50 6.39
C VAL A 370 24.30 18.03 5.64
N THR A 371 23.24 17.24 5.60
CA THR A 371 21.95 17.63 5.01
C THR A 371 21.02 18.13 6.09
N ILE A 372 20.42 19.30 5.87
CA ILE A 372 19.38 19.84 6.76
C ILE A 372 18.03 19.42 6.19
N SER A 373 17.26 18.65 6.98
CA SER A 373 15.88 18.31 6.65
C SER A 373 14.90 19.21 7.41
N GLU A 374 13.91 19.73 6.70
CA GLU A 374 12.81 20.50 7.31
C GLU A 374 11.56 19.62 7.35
N PHE A 375 10.84 19.61 8.49
CA PHE A 375 9.59 18.88 8.66
C PHE A 375 8.60 19.67 9.51
N ARG A 376 7.30 19.40 9.31
CA ARG A 376 6.21 19.99 10.11
C ARG A 376 5.96 19.15 11.35
N ARG A 377 5.99 19.77 12.53
CA ARG A 377 5.69 19.10 13.79
C ARG A 377 4.22 19.27 14.16
N PHE A 378 3.47 18.17 14.20
CA PHE A 378 2.13 18.15 14.74
C PHE A 378 2.15 18.22 16.27
N SER A 379 1.37 19.12 16.87
CA SER A 379 1.22 19.20 18.33
C SER A 379 -0.19 19.64 18.70
N VAL A 380 -0.69 19.10 19.81
CA VAL A 380 -1.97 19.51 20.41
C VAL A 380 -1.70 20.03 21.81
N LYS A 381 -2.25 21.20 22.14
CA LYS A 381 -2.23 21.76 23.49
C LYS A 381 -3.66 22.06 23.92
N ALA A 382 -4.00 21.72 25.14
CA ALA A 382 -5.24 22.13 25.78
C ALA A 382 -4.99 23.45 26.52
N ASP A 383 -5.72 24.51 26.13
CA ASP A 383 -5.73 25.75 26.90
C ASP A 383 -6.75 25.63 28.04
N THR A 384 -6.23 25.34 29.24
CA THR A 384 -7.02 25.21 30.46
C THR A 384 -7.27 26.58 31.16
N LYS A 385 -7.09 27.70 30.51
CA LYS A 385 -7.48 28.96 31.11
C LYS A 385 -9.01 28.99 31.16
N ALA A 386 -9.49 28.72 32.39
CA ALA A 386 -10.86 28.97 32.77
C ALA A 386 -11.27 30.44 32.42
N ALA A 387 -12.44 30.56 31.87
CA ALA A 387 -13.12 31.85 31.70
C ALA A 387 -13.44 32.46 33.07
#